data_be87c9b94848d0bbf7056439fba68901
#
_entry.id   be87c9b94848d0bbf7056439fba68901
#
_cell.length_a   1.000
_cell.length_b   1.000
_cell.length_c   1.000
_cell.angle_alpha   90.00
_cell.angle_beta   90.00
_cell.angle_gamma   90.00
#
_symmetry.space_group_name_H-M   'P 1'
#
loop_
_entity.id
_entity.type
_entity.pdbx_description
1 polymer ?
#
loop_
_entity_poly.entity_id
_entity_poly.type
_entity_poly.pdbx_seq_one_letter_code
_entity_poly.pdbx_strand_id
1 'polypeptide(L)'
;MKMIRRTLLALLIAPALAHAAAAVDAPAPAFTAATADGRTVSLADFKGRTVVLEWTNHDCPYVRKHYGSGNMQSQQKAATAQGVVWLQVISSAPGQQGYVDGAAAARLNAERGAAPTATLLDPKGDLGRLYGAQTTPHMYVIKPDGTLVYKGGIDSLATADKADIARAEPYVTEALAAVAAGRKVEKASTRPYGCSVKYGG
;
A
#
# COMPACT_ATOMS: atom_id res chain seq x y z
N MET A 1 -29.88 46.28 -43.00
CA MET A 1 -28.99 46.16 -41.85
C MET A 1 -29.12 44.73 -41.30
N LYS A 2 -28.16 43.86 -41.52
CA LYS A 2 -28.11 42.46 -40.99
C LYS A 2 -27.32 42.47 -39.70
N MET A 3 -27.98 42.21 -38.57
CA MET A 3 -27.33 42.02 -37.25
C MET A 3 -26.72 40.63 -37.19
N ILE A 4 -25.37 40.57 -37.10
CA ILE A 4 -24.62 39.32 -36.87
C ILE A 4 -24.59 39.06 -35.36
N ARG A 5 -25.37 38.07 -34.90
CA ARG A 5 -25.28 37.55 -33.52
C ARG A 5 -23.98 36.74 -33.37
N ARG A 6 -23.04 37.29 -32.63
CA ARG A 6 -21.84 36.57 -32.20
C ARG A 6 -22.21 35.70 -31.00
N THR A 7 -22.28 34.38 -31.20
CA THR A 7 -22.40 33.39 -30.13
C THR A 7 -21.02 33.21 -29.50
N LEU A 8 -20.83 33.67 -28.26
CA LEU A 8 -19.66 33.37 -27.47
C LEU A 8 -19.76 31.90 -26.96
N LEU A 9 -18.90 31.05 -27.47
CA LEU A 9 -18.73 29.68 -26.97
C LEU A 9 -17.83 29.74 -25.71
N ALA A 10 -18.43 29.64 -24.53
CA ALA A 10 -17.66 29.55 -23.28
C ALA A 10 -17.03 28.16 -23.17
N LEU A 11 -15.71 28.09 -23.30
CA LEU A 11 -14.92 26.86 -23.11
C LEU A 11 -14.82 26.59 -21.59
N LEU A 12 -15.59 25.63 -21.08
CA LEU A 12 -15.48 25.14 -19.71
C LEU A 12 -14.21 24.33 -19.58
N ILE A 13 -13.15 24.93 -19.06
CA ILE A 13 -11.92 24.23 -18.67
C ILE A 13 -12.21 23.54 -17.33
N ALA A 14 -12.47 22.23 -17.35
CA ALA A 14 -12.53 21.43 -16.14
C ALA A 14 -11.12 21.39 -15.51
N PRO A 15 -10.97 21.69 -14.20
CA PRO A 15 -9.66 21.57 -13.56
C PRO A 15 -9.24 20.10 -13.57
N ALA A 16 -8.09 19.81 -14.16
CA ALA A 16 -7.42 18.51 -13.99
C ALA A 16 -7.06 18.39 -12.50
N LEU A 17 -7.69 17.45 -11.81
CA LEU A 17 -7.32 17.09 -10.44
C LEU A 17 -5.90 16.49 -10.50
N ALA A 18 -4.89 17.33 -10.25
CA ALA A 18 -3.54 16.84 -10.01
C ALA A 18 -3.60 15.94 -8.75
N HIS A 19 -3.41 14.64 -8.94
CA HIS A 19 -3.30 13.71 -7.82
C HIS A 19 -2.01 14.05 -7.08
N ALA A 20 -2.13 14.64 -5.89
CA ALA A 20 -0.98 14.88 -5.03
C ALA A 20 -0.38 13.52 -4.60
N ALA A 21 0.95 13.42 -4.64
CA ALA A 21 1.64 12.23 -4.15
C ALA A 21 1.30 11.98 -2.67
N ALA A 22 1.25 10.71 -2.26
CA ALA A 22 0.95 10.33 -0.89
C ALA A 22 1.89 11.02 0.11
N ALA A 23 1.34 11.88 0.98
CA ALA A 23 2.07 12.64 1.99
C ALA A 23 1.51 12.33 3.38
N VAL A 24 2.41 12.25 4.37
CA VAL A 24 2.02 12.08 5.77
C VAL A 24 1.25 13.32 6.24
N ASP A 25 0.30 13.11 7.15
CA ASP A 25 -0.62 14.11 7.70
C ASP A 25 -1.55 14.75 6.64
N ALA A 26 -1.69 14.12 5.46
CA ALA A 26 -2.60 14.52 4.40
C ALA A 26 -3.61 13.39 4.08
N PRO A 27 -4.73 13.70 3.39
CA PRO A 27 -5.62 12.66 2.88
C PRO A 27 -4.85 11.66 2.00
N ALA A 28 -5.01 10.36 2.28
CA ALA A 28 -4.44 9.31 1.45
C ALA A 28 -5.04 9.39 0.04
N PRO A 29 -4.24 9.23 -1.03
CA PRO A 29 -4.74 9.23 -2.39
C PRO A 29 -5.84 8.18 -2.57
N ALA A 30 -6.97 8.60 -3.13
CA ALA A 30 -8.07 7.68 -3.46
C ALA A 30 -7.65 6.72 -4.56
N PHE A 31 -8.03 5.45 -4.43
CA PHE A 31 -7.77 4.45 -5.45
C PHE A 31 -8.95 3.49 -5.62
N THR A 32 -8.98 2.83 -6.75
CA THR A 32 -9.79 1.64 -7.03
C THR A 32 -8.86 0.60 -7.66
N ALA A 33 -8.90 -0.65 -7.18
CA ALA A 33 -8.02 -1.70 -7.64
C ALA A 33 -8.74 -3.06 -7.70
N ALA A 34 -8.29 -3.91 -8.63
CA ALA A 34 -8.73 -5.29 -8.69
C ALA A 34 -8.06 -6.12 -7.58
N THR A 35 -8.80 -7.03 -6.98
CA THR A 35 -8.28 -7.99 -6.01
C THR A 35 -7.92 -9.31 -6.68
N ALA A 36 -7.07 -10.10 -6.04
CA ALA A 36 -6.65 -11.41 -6.54
C ALA A 36 -7.82 -12.41 -6.72
N ASP A 37 -8.91 -12.23 -5.99
CA ASP A 37 -10.15 -13.02 -6.10
C ASP A 37 -11.15 -12.46 -7.12
N GLY A 38 -10.74 -11.48 -7.93
CA GLY A 38 -11.52 -10.93 -9.06
C GLY A 38 -12.54 -9.85 -8.69
N ARG A 39 -12.61 -9.43 -7.42
CA ARG A 39 -13.43 -8.29 -7.00
C ARG A 39 -12.72 -6.97 -7.33
N THR A 40 -13.43 -5.88 -7.21
CA THR A 40 -12.88 -4.52 -7.22
C THR A 40 -13.14 -3.88 -5.87
N VAL A 41 -12.13 -3.20 -5.32
CA VAL A 41 -12.25 -2.44 -4.07
C VAL A 41 -11.68 -1.04 -4.24
N SER A 42 -12.21 -0.10 -3.49
CA SER A 42 -11.70 1.26 -3.39
C SER A 42 -11.28 1.58 -1.95
N LEU A 43 -10.44 2.59 -1.77
CA LEU A 43 -10.09 3.05 -0.42
C LEU A 43 -11.34 3.50 0.35
N ALA A 44 -12.35 4.05 -0.35
CA ALA A 44 -13.60 4.51 0.25
C ALA A 44 -14.43 3.38 0.91
N ASP A 45 -14.30 2.13 0.45
CA ASP A 45 -14.99 0.97 1.01
C ASP A 45 -14.51 0.65 2.44
N PHE A 46 -13.38 1.19 2.84
CA PHE A 46 -12.77 0.98 4.15
C PHE A 46 -12.88 2.20 5.08
N LYS A 47 -13.70 3.19 4.72
CA LYS A 47 -13.94 4.38 5.55
C LYS A 47 -14.37 3.97 6.96
N GLY A 48 -13.83 4.65 7.98
CA GLY A 48 -14.07 4.32 9.39
C GLY A 48 -13.19 3.19 9.95
N ARG A 49 -12.29 2.64 9.13
CA ARG A 49 -11.33 1.59 9.54
C ARG A 49 -9.90 2.04 9.29
N THR A 50 -8.98 1.60 10.13
CA THR A 50 -7.54 1.74 9.83
C THR A 50 -7.17 0.82 8.68
N VAL A 51 -6.39 1.33 7.71
CA VAL A 51 -5.94 0.57 6.54
C VAL A 51 -4.42 0.52 6.52
N VAL A 52 -3.86 -0.67 6.31
CA VAL A 52 -2.44 -0.88 5.98
C VAL A 52 -2.33 -1.23 4.51
N LEU A 53 -1.44 -0.54 3.77
CA LEU A 53 -1.00 -0.98 2.45
C LEU A 53 0.40 -1.56 2.59
N GLU A 54 0.60 -2.78 2.09
CA GLU A 54 1.87 -3.49 2.04
C GLU A 54 2.26 -3.72 0.59
N TRP A 55 3.21 -2.96 0.04
CA TRP A 55 3.83 -3.33 -1.23
C TRP A 55 4.71 -4.55 -1.03
N THR A 56 4.46 -5.60 -1.80
CA THR A 56 5.11 -6.90 -1.64
C THR A 56 5.58 -7.50 -2.97
N ASN A 57 6.63 -8.30 -2.89
CA ASN A 57 7.17 -9.13 -3.98
C ASN A 57 7.73 -10.40 -3.36
N HIS A 58 7.16 -11.56 -3.68
CA HIS A 58 7.51 -12.84 -3.06
C HIS A 58 8.96 -13.29 -3.33
N ASP A 59 9.58 -12.78 -4.40
CA ASP A 59 10.96 -13.09 -4.75
C ASP A 59 11.99 -12.17 -4.08
N CYS A 60 11.54 -11.08 -3.46
CA CYS A 60 12.42 -10.15 -2.76
C CYS A 60 12.97 -10.78 -1.47
N PRO A 61 14.30 -10.85 -1.26
CA PRO A 61 14.90 -11.39 -0.03
C PRO A 61 14.42 -10.68 1.24
N TYR A 62 14.19 -9.38 1.17
CA TYR A 62 13.68 -8.59 2.29
C TYR A 62 12.23 -8.92 2.63
N VAL A 63 11.39 -9.23 1.64
CA VAL A 63 10.03 -9.75 1.86
C VAL A 63 10.11 -11.17 2.44
N ARG A 64 10.97 -12.02 1.87
CA ARG A 64 11.21 -13.39 2.37
C ARG A 64 11.70 -13.41 3.82
N LYS A 65 12.48 -12.43 4.28
CA LYS A 65 12.86 -12.23 5.70
C LYS A 65 11.62 -12.27 6.58
N HIS A 66 10.64 -11.41 6.29
CA HIS A 66 9.46 -11.22 7.14
C HIS A 66 8.44 -12.35 7.02
N TYR A 67 8.23 -12.90 5.83
CA TYR A 67 7.34 -14.06 5.66
C TYR A 67 7.97 -15.36 6.15
N GLY A 68 9.23 -15.59 5.87
CA GLY A 68 9.93 -16.81 6.26
C GLY A 68 10.27 -16.91 7.76
N SER A 69 10.09 -15.83 8.53
CA SER A 69 10.19 -15.79 9.98
C SER A 69 8.83 -15.81 10.69
N GLY A 70 7.73 -15.72 9.96
CA GLY A 70 6.40 -15.54 10.54
C GLY A 70 6.06 -14.11 10.99
N ASN A 71 7.00 -13.17 10.89
CA ASN A 71 6.81 -11.80 11.35
C ASN A 71 5.67 -11.08 10.62
N MET A 72 5.62 -11.18 9.28
CA MET A 72 4.55 -10.53 8.51
C MET A 72 3.18 -11.12 8.85
N GLN A 73 3.08 -12.45 8.88
CA GLN A 73 1.84 -13.14 9.22
C GLN A 73 1.33 -12.79 10.62
N SER A 74 2.25 -12.67 11.58
CA SER A 74 1.90 -12.26 12.95
C SER A 74 1.31 -10.84 12.97
N GLN A 75 1.95 -9.90 12.28
CA GLN A 75 1.44 -8.52 12.18
C GLN A 75 0.08 -8.47 11.47
N GLN A 76 -0.07 -9.18 10.34
CA GLN A 76 -1.33 -9.25 9.60
C GLN A 76 -2.46 -9.80 10.49
N LYS A 77 -2.23 -10.93 11.17
CA LYS A 77 -3.23 -11.56 12.05
C LYS A 77 -3.59 -10.65 13.23
N ALA A 78 -2.60 -10.06 13.89
CA ALA A 78 -2.84 -9.17 15.02
C ALA A 78 -3.64 -7.92 14.60
N ALA A 79 -3.31 -7.31 13.47
CA ALA A 79 -3.99 -6.13 12.94
C ALA A 79 -5.42 -6.46 12.50
N THR A 80 -5.62 -7.52 11.71
CA THR A 80 -6.96 -7.91 11.22
C THR A 80 -7.88 -8.35 12.34
N ALA A 81 -7.39 -9.00 13.40
CA ALA A 81 -8.16 -9.33 14.59
C ALA A 81 -8.68 -8.09 15.33
N GLN A 82 -8.02 -6.94 15.18
CA GLN A 82 -8.44 -5.64 15.74
C GLN A 82 -9.30 -4.82 14.75
N GLY A 83 -9.73 -5.41 13.63
CA GLY A 83 -10.56 -4.75 12.63
C GLY A 83 -9.79 -3.88 11.64
N VAL A 84 -8.46 -3.85 11.69
CA VAL A 84 -7.62 -3.19 10.68
C VAL A 84 -7.75 -3.91 9.34
N VAL A 85 -7.87 -3.16 8.26
CA VAL A 85 -7.82 -3.68 6.88
C VAL A 85 -6.36 -3.78 6.44
N TRP A 86 -5.89 -4.96 6.14
CA TRP A 86 -4.54 -5.15 5.61
C TRP A 86 -4.59 -5.53 4.14
N LEU A 87 -4.12 -4.64 3.27
CA LEU A 87 -4.10 -4.81 1.83
C LEU A 87 -2.66 -5.05 1.35
N GLN A 88 -2.39 -6.23 0.82
CA GLN A 88 -1.17 -6.46 0.04
C GLN A 88 -1.33 -5.83 -1.33
N VAL A 89 -0.27 -5.22 -1.87
CA VAL A 89 -0.24 -4.62 -3.21
C VAL A 89 0.91 -5.22 -4.01
N ILE A 90 0.60 -5.76 -5.19
CA ILE A 90 1.58 -6.34 -6.11
C ILE A 90 1.59 -5.49 -7.38
N SER A 91 2.63 -4.65 -7.51
CA SER A 91 2.82 -3.75 -8.66
C SER A 91 3.92 -4.23 -9.62
N SER A 92 4.32 -5.50 -9.55
CA SER A 92 5.24 -6.09 -10.53
C SER A 92 4.52 -6.24 -11.87
N ALA A 93 5.10 -5.70 -12.94
CA ALA A 93 4.54 -5.79 -14.29
C ALA A 93 4.67 -7.21 -14.86
N PRO A 94 3.83 -7.61 -15.83
CA PRO A 94 3.95 -8.89 -16.53
C PRO A 94 5.36 -9.11 -17.07
N GLY A 95 5.90 -10.31 -16.84
CA GLY A 95 7.27 -10.67 -17.22
C GLY A 95 8.36 -10.15 -16.27
N GLN A 96 8.03 -9.35 -15.28
CA GLN A 96 8.99 -8.89 -14.27
C GLN A 96 9.00 -9.78 -13.03
N GLN A 97 10.12 -9.76 -12.30
CA GLN A 97 10.27 -10.49 -11.03
C GLN A 97 9.14 -10.14 -10.06
N GLY A 98 8.50 -11.15 -9.49
CA GLY A 98 7.43 -10.98 -8.52
C GLY A 98 6.05 -10.75 -9.14
N TYR A 99 5.91 -10.76 -10.47
CA TYR A 99 4.61 -10.77 -11.11
C TYR A 99 3.87 -12.06 -10.81
N VAL A 100 2.60 -11.92 -10.45
CA VAL A 100 1.66 -13.03 -10.26
C VAL A 100 0.26 -12.62 -10.73
N ASP A 101 -0.49 -13.57 -11.24
CA ASP A 101 -1.93 -13.44 -11.42
C ASP A 101 -2.68 -13.70 -10.10
N GLY A 102 -4.00 -13.55 -10.11
CA GLY A 102 -4.82 -13.72 -8.92
C GLY A 102 -4.73 -15.13 -8.32
N ALA A 103 -4.72 -16.17 -9.16
CA ALA A 103 -4.63 -17.56 -8.70
C ALA A 103 -3.27 -17.85 -8.06
N ALA A 104 -2.18 -17.35 -8.66
CA ALA A 104 -0.84 -17.48 -8.10
C ALA A 104 -0.68 -16.68 -6.79
N ALA A 105 -1.24 -15.48 -6.70
CA ALA A 105 -1.25 -14.69 -5.46
C ALA A 105 -1.97 -15.42 -4.32
N ALA A 106 -3.12 -16.02 -4.60
CA ALA A 106 -3.87 -16.81 -3.63
C ALA A 106 -3.08 -18.05 -3.14
N ARG A 107 -2.46 -18.79 -4.06
CA ARG A 107 -1.59 -19.95 -3.70
C ARG A 107 -0.41 -19.52 -2.83
N LEU A 108 0.31 -18.48 -3.20
CA LEU A 108 1.43 -17.94 -2.43
C LEU A 108 1.02 -17.54 -1.01
N ASN A 109 -0.14 -16.90 -0.86
CA ASN A 109 -0.64 -16.52 0.46
C ASN A 109 -1.00 -17.75 1.30
N ALA A 110 -1.62 -18.76 0.71
CA ALA A 110 -1.92 -20.02 1.40
C ALA A 110 -0.63 -20.75 1.84
N GLU A 111 0.34 -20.90 0.94
CA GLU A 111 1.61 -21.60 1.19
C GLU A 111 2.42 -20.96 2.33
N ARG A 112 2.46 -19.62 2.40
CA ARG A 112 3.20 -18.89 3.42
C ARG A 112 2.37 -18.53 4.66
N GLY A 113 1.10 -18.95 4.73
CA GLY A 113 0.20 -18.66 5.85
C GLY A 113 -0.09 -17.17 6.04
N ALA A 114 -0.04 -16.40 4.95
CA ALA A 114 -0.36 -14.97 4.97
C ALA A 114 -1.85 -14.74 5.29
N ALA A 115 -2.15 -13.65 5.98
CA ALA A 115 -3.50 -13.33 6.44
C ALA A 115 -3.91 -11.87 6.12
N PRO A 116 -3.70 -11.37 4.88
CA PRO A 116 -4.22 -10.06 4.50
C PRO A 116 -5.73 -10.08 4.37
N THR A 117 -6.38 -8.92 4.48
CA THR A 117 -7.81 -8.76 4.16
C THR A 117 -8.06 -8.98 2.67
N ALA A 118 -7.15 -8.50 1.82
CA ALA A 118 -7.17 -8.71 0.39
C ALA A 118 -5.77 -8.51 -0.22
N THR A 119 -5.55 -9.07 -1.41
CA THR A 119 -4.38 -8.80 -2.24
C THR A 119 -4.82 -8.04 -3.48
N LEU A 120 -4.26 -6.84 -3.67
CA LEU A 120 -4.52 -5.96 -4.81
C LEU A 120 -3.51 -6.25 -5.91
N LEU A 121 -4.01 -6.38 -7.14
CA LEU A 121 -3.19 -6.56 -8.34
C LEU A 121 -3.08 -5.24 -9.07
N ASP A 122 -1.85 -4.76 -9.22
CA ASP A 122 -1.52 -3.48 -9.86
C ASP A 122 -0.44 -3.68 -10.95
N PRO A 123 -0.71 -4.51 -11.98
CA PRO A 123 0.29 -4.88 -12.98
C PRO A 123 0.74 -3.73 -13.87
N LYS A 124 -0.03 -2.64 -13.93
CA LYS A 124 0.36 -1.39 -14.62
C LYS A 124 1.18 -0.47 -13.73
N GLY A 125 1.17 -0.68 -12.41
CA GLY A 125 1.87 0.16 -11.45
C GLY A 125 1.20 1.51 -11.17
N ASP A 126 -0.07 1.67 -11.54
CA ASP A 126 -0.79 2.94 -11.36
C ASP A 126 -0.94 3.27 -9.87
N LEU A 127 -1.35 2.28 -9.07
CA LEU A 127 -1.48 2.43 -7.62
C LEU A 127 -0.11 2.65 -6.96
N GLY A 128 0.91 1.89 -7.38
CA GLY A 128 2.26 2.04 -6.88
C GLY A 128 2.84 3.43 -7.14
N ARG A 129 2.68 3.96 -8.35
CA ARG A 129 3.13 5.31 -8.70
C ARG A 129 2.33 6.39 -7.96
N LEU A 130 1.01 6.20 -7.80
CA LEU A 130 0.14 7.11 -7.05
C LEU A 130 0.60 7.28 -5.59
N TYR A 131 1.00 6.19 -4.94
CA TYR A 131 1.51 6.21 -3.56
C TYR A 131 3.02 6.50 -3.48
N GLY A 132 3.74 6.51 -4.60
CA GLY A 132 5.20 6.65 -4.63
C GLY A 132 5.91 5.45 -4.02
N ALA A 133 5.38 4.24 -4.20
CA ALA A 133 5.99 3.02 -3.70
C ALA A 133 7.32 2.76 -4.42
N GLN A 134 8.40 2.58 -3.65
CA GLN A 134 9.76 2.48 -4.18
C GLN A 134 10.34 1.07 -4.04
N THR A 135 10.04 0.41 -2.93
CA THR A 135 10.65 -0.87 -2.56
C THR A 135 9.59 -1.90 -2.16
N THR A 136 10.03 -3.13 -1.98
CA THR A 136 9.27 -4.19 -1.32
C THR A 136 10.12 -4.81 -0.20
N PRO A 137 9.64 -4.79 1.09
CA PRO A 137 8.37 -4.18 1.51
C PRO A 137 8.40 -2.64 1.50
N HIS A 138 7.24 -2.00 1.29
CA HIS A 138 6.99 -0.59 1.56
C HIS A 138 5.62 -0.48 2.20
N MET A 139 5.55 0.15 3.37
CA MET A 139 4.37 0.12 4.23
C MET A 139 3.73 1.49 4.35
N TYR A 140 2.40 1.52 4.43
CA TYR A 140 1.61 2.73 4.66
C TYR A 140 0.52 2.43 5.68
N VAL A 141 0.23 3.37 6.57
CA VAL A 141 -0.89 3.29 7.53
C VAL A 141 -1.78 4.51 7.35
N ILE A 142 -3.07 4.24 7.14
CA ILE A 142 -4.13 5.23 6.91
C ILE A 142 -5.13 5.11 8.06
N LYS A 143 -5.45 6.24 8.71
CA LYS A 143 -6.44 6.30 9.80
C LYS A 143 -7.87 6.13 9.30
N PRO A 144 -8.84 5.87 10.22
CA PRO A 144 -10.26 5.75 9.89
C PRO A 144 -10.86 6.97 9.17
N ASP A 145 -10.31 8.16 9.38
CA ASP A 145 -10.72 9.40 8.71
C ASP A 145 -10.14 9.56 7.30
N GLY A 146 -9.29 8.61 6.85
CA GLY A 146 -8.63 8.65 5.55
C GLY A 146 -7.28 9.35 5.53
N THR A 147 -6.76 9.84 6.67
CA THR A 147 -5.44 10.50 6.75
C THR A 147 -4.32 9.47 6.70
N LEU A 148 -3.33 9.65 5.83
CA LEU A 148 -2.09 8.88 5.82
C LEU A 148 -1.22 9.32 7.00
N VAL A 149 -0.90 8.41 7.92
CA VAL A 149 -0.13 8.73 9.14
C VAL A 149 1.22 8.06 9.22
N TYR A 150 1.47 7.07 8.36
CA TYR A 150 2.77 6.43 8.24
C TYR A 150 3.06 6.02 6.80
N LYS A 151 4.30 6.25 6.36
CA LYS A 151 4.87 5.62 5.15
C LYS A 151 6.35 5.31 5.35
N GLY A 152 6.80 4.12 4.95
CA GLY A 152 8.21 3.77 5.10
C GLY A 152 8.49 2.28 5.17
N GLY A 153 9.57 1.92 5.86
CA GLY A 153 9.97 0.54 6.11
C GLY A 153 9.02 -0.20 7.03
N ILE A 154 9.12 -1.52 7.04
CA ILE A 154 8.38 -2.34 8.02
C ILE A 154 9.04 -2.25 9.40
N ASP A 155 10.37 -2.13 9.43
CA ASP A 155 11.20 -2.01 10.63
C ASP A 155 12.46 -1.16 10.36
N SER A 156 13.31 -1.01 11.38
CA SER A 156 14.51 -0.16 11.34
C SER A 156 15.76 -0.83 10.75
N LEU A 157 15.78 -2.16 10.52
CA LEU A 157 16.99 -2.88 10.08
C LEU A 157 16.88 -3.35 8.64
N ALA A 158 17.53 -2.60 7.75
CA ALA A 158 17.55 -2.80 6.29
C ALA A 158 18.43 -3.99 5.88
N THR A 159 18.15 -5.19 6.41
CA THR A 159 18.85 -6.44 6.11
C THR A 159 17.88 -7.53 5.68
N ALA A 160 18.38 -8.59 5.05
CA ALA A 160 17.61 -9.78 4.71
C ALA A 160 17.72 -10.88 5.78
N ASP A 161 18.48 -10.65 6.88
CA ASP A 161 18.65 -11.60 7.96
C ASP A 161 17.43 -11.63 8.88
N LYS A 162 16.87 -12.83 9.08
CA LYS A 162 15.71 -13.05 9.97
C LYS A 162 16.04 -12.78 11.45
N ALA A 163 17.30 -12.99 11.88
CA ALA A 163 17.72 -12.75 13.25
C ALA A 163 17.61 -11.26 13.65
N ASP A 164 17.65 -10.37 12.70
CA ASP A 164 17.54 -8.93 12.93
C ASP A 164 16.14 -8.47 13.35
N ILE A 165 15.10 -9.25 13.07
CA ILE A 165 13.72 -8.89 13.40
C ILE A 165 13.54 -8.63 14.90
N ALA A 166 14.14 -9.48 15.74
CA ALA A 166 14.03 -9.34 17.19
C ALA A 166 14.71 -8.09 17.77
N ARG A 167 15.63 -7.48 17.01
CA ARG A 167 16.40 -6.28 17.40
C ARG A 167 15.87 -5.01 16.72
N ALA A 168 15.05 -5.18 15.69
CA ALA A 168 14.55 -4.06 14.90
C ALA A 168 13.42 -3.35 15.63
N GLU A 169 13.38 -2.05 15.50
CA GLU A 169 12.23 -1.24 15.90
C GLU A 169 11.08 -1.50 14.91
N PRO A 170 9.88 -1.94 15.39
CA PRO A 170 8.81 -2.41 14.52
C PRO A 170 7.88 -1.26 14.11
N TYR A 171 8.29 -0.43 13.18
CA TYR A 171 7.62 0.82 12.79
C TYR A 171 6.12 0.69 12.50
N VAL A 172 5.70 -0.36 11.78
CA VAL A 172 4.29 -0.57 11.44
C VAL A 172 3.46 -0.90 12.69
N THR A 173 4.00 -1.75 13.56
CA THR A 173 3.35 -2.12 14.84
C THR A 173 3.20 -0.90 15.74
N GLU A 174 4.23 -0.07 15.83
CA GLU A 174 4.20 1.17 16.61
C GLU A 174 3.21 2.20 16.04
N ALA A 175 3.17 2.35 14.70
CA ALA A 175 2.21 3.21 14.03
C ALA A 175 0.77 2.76 14.30
N LEU A 176 0.48 1.46 14.20
CA LEU A 176 -0.84 0.91 14.50
C LEU A 176 -1.23 1.09 15.97
N ALA A 177 -0.30 0.88 16.91
CA ALA A 177 -0.52 1.11 18.32
C ALA A 177 -0.80 2.59 18.63
N ALA A 178 -0.09 3.52 17.99
CA ALA A 178 -0.34 4.94 18.13
C ALA A 178 -1.75 5.33 17.62
N VAL A 179 -2.14 4.83 16.43
CA VAL A 179 -3.48 5.06 15.86
C VAL A 179 -4.57 4.51 16.77
N ALA A 180 -4.43 3.28 17.27
CA ALA A 180 -5.41 2.66 18.16
C ALA A 180 -5.58 3.43 19.48
N ALA A 181 -4.51 4.05 19.97
CA ALA A 181 -4.50 4.89 21.19
C ALA A 181 -4.89 6.36 20.92
N GLY A 182 -5.26 6.74 19.70
CA GLY A 182 -5.56 8.12 19.33
C GLY A 182 -4.36 9.06 19.41
N ARG A 183 -3.13 8.53 19.41
CA ARG A 183 -1.89 9.30 19.50
C ARG A 183 -1.31 9.59 18.12
N LYS A 184 -0.48 10.62 18.04
CA LYS A 184 0.33 10.87 16.84
C LYS A 184 1.38 9.76 16.67
N VAL A 185 1.65 9.37 15.40
CA VAL A 185 2.75 8.48 15.05
C VAL A 185 4.05 9.29 15.10
N GLU A 186 4.97 8.94 15.99
CA GLU A 186 6.21 9.69 16.19
C GLU A 186 7.12 9.62 14.96
N LYS A 187 7.38 8.40 14.45
CA LYS A 187 8.16 8.17 13.23
C LYS A 187 7.24 7.99 12.04
N ALA A 188 6.51 9.05 11.68
CA ALA A 188 5.49 9.02 10.65
C ALA A 188 6.03 8.77 9.22
N SER A 189 7.32 9.03 8.98
CA SER A 189 7.99 8.75 7.71
C SER A 189 9.38 8.18 7.98
N THR A 190 9.65 6.99 7.44
CA THR A 190 10.96 6.34 7.54
C THR A 190 11.45 5.95 6.15
N ARG A 191 12.75 5.67 6.03
CA ARG A 191 13.30 5.19 4.75
C ARG A 191 12.83 3.75 4.49
N PRO A 192 12.08 3.49 3.41
CA PRO A 192 11.77 2.12 3.02
C PRO A 192 13.03 1.43 2.49
N TYR A 193 13.09 0.12 2.65
CA TYR A 193 14.21 -0.69 2.18
C TYR A 193 13.73 -1.96 1.49
N GLY A 194 14.55 -2.52 0.63
CA GLY A 194 14.23 -3.74 -0.09
C GLY A 194 14.52 -3.65 -1.59
N CYS A 195 13.99 -4.60 -2.34
CA CYS A 195 14.08 -4.59 -3.79
C CYS A 195 13.21 -3.49 -4.38
N SER A 196 13.65 -2.82 -5.43
CA SER A 196 12.80 -1.85 -6.15
C SER A 196 11.52 -2.51 -6.64
N VAL A 197 10.41 -1.77 -6.59
CA VAL A 197 9.16 -2.20 -7.24
C VAL A 197 9.42 -2.39 -8.74
N LYS A 198 8.94 -3.49 -9.30
CA LYS A 198 9.21 -3.87 -10.71
C LYS A 198 8.11 -3.33 -11.63
N TYR A 199 8.03 -2.01 -11.71
CA TYR A 199 7.12 -1.35 -12.65
C TYR A 199 7.46 -1.71 -14.11
N GLY A 200 6.44 -1.75 -14.96
CA GLY A 200 6.62 -1.74 -16.42
C GLY A 200 7.17 -0.41 -16.93
N GLY A 201 7.86 -0.45 -18.04
CA GLY A 201 8.31 0.74 -18.76
C GLY A 201 7.16 1.50 -19.40
#